data_37881d07557bae5adba400ab6c8290ea
#
_entry.id   37881d07557bae5adba400ab6c8290ea
#
_cell.length_a   1.000
_cell.length_b   1.000
_cell.length_c   1.000
_cell.angle_alpha   90.00
_cell.angle_beta   90.00
_cell.angle_gamma   90.00
#
_symmetry.space_group_name_H-M   'P 1'
#
loop_
_entity.id
_entity.type
_entity.pdbx_description
1 polymer ?
#
loop_
_entity_poly.entity_id
_entity_poly.type
_entity_poly.pdbx_seq_one_letter_code
_entity_poly.pdbx_strand_id
1 'polypeptide(L)'
;MQVKKRSSAQAAPYQLSLHVRHPSVDPEEISRELSLEAVECFRAGEPRQSRSGLAATAVHGETYWVAVVDPMGWSAPATLARRMPAQELMSALLPQEAKVLRARFGLDEAEMTPGSLGWGIVLVCHCLTVRHGRFVARLREQGGSLTLLAAIQPEAWVGLRITPEMGRQMHDLGLTVKIEPAGGRESNSDLN
;
A
#
# COMPACT_ATOMS: atom_id res chain seq x y z
N MET A 1 4.35 -35.35 28.29
CA MET A 1 4.41 -34.97 26.85
C MET A 1 3.73 -33.61 26.70
N GLN A 2 4.50 -32.53 26.76
CA GLN A 2 3.95 -31.17 26.66
C GLN A 2 3.87 -30.77 25.19
N VAL A 3 2.65 -30.61 24.69
CA VAL A 3 2.39 -30.06 23.36
C VAL A 3 2.69 -28.56 23.41
N LYS A 4 3.82 -28.17 22.82
CA LYS A 4 4.22 -26.78 22.61
C LYS A 4 3.15 -26.12 21.72
N LYS A 5 2.22 -25.36 22.31
CA LYS A 5 1.30 -24.49 21.58
C LYS A 5 2.16 -23.56 20.70
N ARG A 6 2.17 -23.79 19.38
CA ARG A 6 2.67 -22.84 18.41
C ARG A 6 1.83 -21.58 18.58
N SER A 7 2.46 -20.51 19.04
CA SER A 7 1.85 -19.18 19.01
C SER A 7 1.45 -18.91 17.56
N SER A 8 0.18 -18.95 17.27
CA SER A 8 -0.33 -18.46 15.99
C SER A 8 0.01 -16.97 15.94
N ALA A 9 0.92 -16.58 15.07
CA ALA A 9 1.14 -15.17 14.78
C ALA A 9 -0.24 -14.59 14.44
N GLN A 10 -0.72 -13.68 15.29
CA GLN A 10 -2.01 -13.06 15.11
C GLN A 10 -1.96 -12.32 13.79
N ALA A 11 -2.80 -12.71 12.83
CA ALA A 11 -2.87 -12.04 11.53
C ALA A 11 -3.10 -10.54 11.75
N ALA A 12 -2.44 -9.71 10.98
CA ALA A 12 -2.62 -8.26 11.08
C ALA A 12 -4.10 -7.91 10.89
N PRO A 13 -4.63 -6.95 11.65
CA PRO A 13 -6.05 -6.59 11.61
C PRO A 13 -6.48 -5.98 10.26
N TYR A 14 -5.54 -5.63 9.43
CA TYR A 14 -5.75 -5.08 8.08
C TYR A 14 -4.63 -5.51 7.14
N GLN A 15 -4.89 -5.40 5.85
CA GLN A 15 -3.91 -5.54 4.77
C GLN A 15 -3.90 -4.25 3.95
N LEU A 16 -2.72 -3.76 3.59
CA LEU A 16 -2.57 -2.64 2.69
C LEU A 16 -2.20 -3.13 1.29
N SER A 17 -2.82 -2.54 0.29
CA SER A 17 -2.41 -2.69 -1.11
C SER A 17 -2.35 -1.33 -1.80
N LEU A 18 -1.31 -1.16 -2.62
CA LEU A 18 -1.15 0.03 -3.45
C LEU A 18 -1.63 -0.29 -4.87
N HIS A 19 -2.55 0.51 -5.36
CA HIS A 19 -3.13 0.40 -6.69
C HIS A 19 -2.66 1.58 -7.52
N VAL A 20 -2.20 1.32 -8.72
CA VAL A 20 -1.82 2.32 -9.71
C VAL A 20 -2.67 2.11 -10.96
N ARG A 21 -3.27 3.20 -11.46
CA ARG A 21 -3.91 3.25 -12.78
C ARG A 21 -3.19 4.30 -13.61
N HIS A 22 -2.95 4.01 -14.87
CA HIS A 22 -2.22 4.92 -15.76
C HIS A 22 -2.61 4.69 -17.23
N PRO A 23 -2.70 5.75 -18.05
CA PRO A 23 -3.07 5.57 -19.45
C PRO A 23 -2.17 4.61 -20.25
N SER A 24 -0.86 4.53 -19.96
CA SER A 24 0.07 3.81 -20.83
C SER A 24 1.37 3.29 -20.19
N VAL A 25 1.63 3.57 -18.89
CA VAL A 25 2.88 3.13 -18.25
C VAL A 25 2.97 1.60 -18.19
N ASP A 26 4.18 1.07 -18.35
CA ASP A 26 4.42 -0.36 -18.25
C ASP A 26 4.30 -0.85 -16.79
N PRO A 27 3.52 -1.90 -16.49
CA PRO A 27 3.45 -2.48 -15.16
C PRO A 27 4.81 -2.89 -14.58
N GLU A 28 5.75 -3.35 -15.42
CA GLU A 28 7.11 -3.71 -15.00
C GLU A 28 7.92 -2.48 -14.57
N GLU A 29 7.70 -1.34 -15.23
CA GLU A 29 8.27 -0.07 -14.79
C GLU A 29 7.75 0.34 -13.42
N ILE A 30 6.44 0.21 -13.18
CA ILE A 30 5.86 0.50 -11.86
C ILE A 30 6.50 -0.38 -10.79
N SER A 31 6.59 -1.69 -11.03
CA SER A 31 7.20 -2.65 -10.08
C SER A 31 8.65 -2.28 -9.77
N ARG A 32 9.44 -1.96 -10.77
CA ARG A 32 10.84 -1.58 -10.63
C ARG A 32 11.00 -0.26 -9.86
N GLU A 33 10.25 0.76 -10.23
CA GLU A 33 10.34 2.10 -9.63
C GLU A 33 9.86 2.11 -8.18
N LEU A 34 8.81 1.34 -7.85
CA LEU A 34 8.29 1.23 -6.48
C LEU A 34 9.01 0.14 -5.66
N SER A 35 9.84 -0.69 -6.29
CA SER A 35 10.47 -1.85 -5.65
C SER A 35 9.46 -2.79 -4.98
N LEU A 36 8.32 -2.99 -5.62
CA LEU A 36 7.23 -3.87 -5.19
C LEU A 36 6.88 -4.87 -6.28
N GLU A 37 6.50 -6.07 -5.89
CA GLU A 37 6.00 -7.10 -6.81
C GLU A 37 4.50 -6.95 -7.00
N ALA A 38 4.04 -6.92 -8.27
CA ALA A 38 2.63 -6.90 -8.58
C ALA A 38 1.99 -8.24 -8.21
N VAL A 39 0.85 -8.19 -7.51
CA VAL A 39 -0.02 -9.37 -7.31
C VAL A 39 -1.06 -9.49 -8.41
N GLU A 40 -1.36 -8.38 -9.06
CA GLU A 40 -2.26 -8.28 -10.21
C GLU A 40 -1.81 -7.12 -11.09
N CYS A 41 -1.72 -7.34 -12.39
CA CYS A 41 -1.48 -6.25 -13.33
C CYS A 41 -1.99 -6.61 -14.73
N PHE A 42 -2.33 -5.58 -15.50
CA PHE A 42 -2.54 -5.65 -16.93
C PHE A 42 -2.13 -4.33 -17.58
N ARG A 43 -1.75 -4.41 -18.84
CA ARG A 43 -1.26 -3.27 -19.62
C ARG A 43 -2.38 -2.66 -20.47
N ALA A 44 -2.38 -1.36 -20.65
CA ALA A 44 -3.24 -0.70 -21.63
C ALA A 44 -3.05 -1.31 -23.03
N GLY A 45 -4.14 -1.58 -23.70
CA GLY A 45 -4.15 -2.23 -25.02
C GLY A 45 -4.07 -3.76 -25.01
N GLU A 46 -3.81 -4.40 -23.86
CA GLU A 46 -3.88 -5.86 -23.76
C GLU A 46 -5.33 -6.36 -23.88
N PRO A 47 -5.54 -7.50 -24.56
CA PRO A 47 -6.86 -8.11 -24.64
C PRO A 47 -7.39 -8.47 -23.25
N ARG A 48 -8.65 -8.12 -22.97
CA ARG A 48 -9.32 -8.58 -21.74
C ARG A 48 -9.55 -10.08 -21.82
N GLN A 49 -9.21 -10.80 -20.77
CA GLN A 49 -9.56 -12.21 -20.66
C GLN A 49 -11.03 -12.34 -20.21
N SER A 50 -11.85 -13.00 -21.01
CA SER A 50 -13.21 -13.34 -20.57
C SER A 50 -13.15 -14.46 -19.53
N ARG A 51 -14.09 -14.47 -18.58
CA ARG A 51 -14.23 -15.57 -17.59
C ARG A 51 -14.43 -16.95 -18.25
N SER A 52 -14.86 -16.98 -19.49
CA SER A 52 -15.05 -18.20 -20.30
C SER A 52 -13.81 -18.63 -21.08
N GLY A 53 -12.69 -17.92 -20.96
CA GLY A 53 -11.46 -18.22 -21.71
C GLY A 53 -11.52 -17.86 -23.20
N LEU A 54 -12.63 -17.30 -23.67
CA LEU A 54 -12.74 -16.76 -25.02
C LEU A 54 -12.05 -15.39 -25.06
N ALA A 55 -11.25 -15.14 -26.09
CA ALA A 55 -10.64 -13.84 -26.30
C ALA A 55 -11.76 -12.76 -26.39
N ALA A 56 -11.78 -11.84 -25.43
CA ALA A 56 -12.69 -10.72 -25.54
C ALA A 56 -12.22 -9.79 -26.66
N THR A 57 -13.14 -9.26 -27.45
CA THR A 57 -12.82 -8.24 -28.46
C THR A 57 -12.44 -6.90 -27.83
N ALA A 58 -12.65 -6.76 -26.54
CA ALA A 58 -12.32 -5.55 -25.78
C ALA A 58 -10.90 -5.61 -25.23
N VAL A 59 -10.22 -4.46 -25.25
CA VAL A 59 -8.89 -4.28 -24.65
C VAL A 59 -8.99 -3.47 -23.36
N HIS A 60 -7.95 -3.54 -22.52
CA HIS A 60 -7.83 -2.65 -21.36
C HIS A 60 -7.54 -1.22 -21.83
N GLY A 61 -8.35 -0.27 -21.41
CA GLY A 61 -8.20 1.15 -21.79
C GLY A 61 -7.05 1.84 -21.04
N GLU A 62 -6.61 1.27 -19.94
CA GLU A 62 -5.54 1.78 -19.08
C GLU A 62 -4.73 0.62 -18.49
N THR A 63 -3.51 0.92 -18.08
CA THR A 63 -2.70 0.03 -17.24
C THR A 63 -3.24 0.03 -15.82
N TYR A 64 -3.36 -1.16 -15.24
CA TYR A 64 -3.69 -1.38 -13.85
C TYR A 64 -2.61 -2.22 -13.21
N TRP A 65 -2.22 -1.84 -11.99
CA TRP A 65 -1.18 -2.51 -11.23
C TRP A 65 -1.51 -2.48 -9.75
N VAL A 66 -1.36 -3.60 -9.07
CA VAL A 66 -1.62 -3.76 -7.63
C VAL A 66 -0.49 -4.52 -6.97
N ALA A 67 -0.03 -4.03 -5.83
CA ALA A 67 0.86 -4.76 -4.95
C ALA A 67 0.39 -4.71 -3.51
N VAL A 68 0.59 -5.81 -2.78
CA VAL A 68 0.46 -5.81 -1.32
C VAL A 68 1.65 -5.08 -0.72
N VAL A 69 1.38 -4.19 0.22
CA VAL A 69 2.41 -3.38 0.88
C VAL A 69 2.54 -3.84 2.33
N ASP A 70 3.74 -4.30 2.68
CA ASP A 70 4.18 -4.32 4.07
C ASP A 70 4.82 -2.96 4.39
N PRO A 71 4.14 -2.04 5.11
CA PRO A 71 4.65 -0.69 5.32
C PRO A 71 6.01 -0.67 6.00
N MET A 72 6.26 -1.65 6.86
CA MET A 72 7.51 -1.77 7.62
C MET A 72 8.65 -2.24 6.74
N GLY A 73 8.45 -3.35 6.02
CA GLY A 73 9.45 -3.91 5.11
C GLY A 73 9.76 -2.96 3.97
N TRP A 74 8.75 -2.28 3.43
CA TRP A 74 8.93 -1.34 2.32
C TRP A 74 9.64 -0.04 2.74
N SER A 75 9.38 0.48 3.95
CA SER A 75 10.04 1.69 4.46
C SER A 75 11.47 1.44 4.92
N ALA A 76 11.84 0.20 5.24
CA ALA A 76 13.16 -0.14 5.72
C ALA A 76 14.25 0.00 4.64
N PRO A 77 15.48 0.44 4.99
CA PRO A 77 16.61 0.33 4.10
C PRO A 77 16.81 -1.13 3.65
N ALA A 78 17.01 -1.35 2.35
CA ALA A 78 17.12 -2.70 1.76
C ALA A 78 18.19 -3.58 2.43
N THR A 79 19.21 -2.97 3.03
CA THR A 79 20.26 -3.64 3.79
C THR A 79 19.81 -4.18 5.14
N LEU A 80 18.79 -3.54 5.77
CA LEU A 80 18.26 -3.94 7.07
C LEU A 80 17.05 -4.87 6.92
N ALA A 81 16.18 -4.63 5.95
CA ALA A 81 14.99 -5.46 5.68
C ALA A 81 15.34 -6.94 5.40
N ARG A 82 16.53 -7.21 4.83
CA ARG A 82 17.00 -8.58 4.55
C ARG A 82 17.55 -9.33 5.77
N ARG A 83 17.80 -8.66 6.88
CA ARG A 83 18.56 -9.24 8.02
C ARG A 83 17.82 -9.28 9.34
N MET A 84 16.70 -8.55 9.48
CA MET A 84 16.02 -8.40 10.76
C MET A 84 14.52 -8.70 10.64
N PRO A 85 13.92 -9.42 11.60
CA PRO A 85 12.47 -9.53 11.72
C PRO A 85 11.84 -8.13 11.87
N ALA A 86 10.60 -7.96 11.36
CA ALA A 86 9.91 -6.67 11.36
C ALA A 86 9.85 -5.99 12.75
N GLN A 87 9.71 -6.77 13.82
CA GLN A 87 9.71 -6.27 15.20
C GLN A 87 11.07 -5.70 15.67
N GLU A 88 12.17 -6.35 15.28
CA GLU A 88 13.52 -5.87 15.61
C GLU A 88 13.88 -4.64 14.78
N LEU A 89 13.42 -4.61 13.53
CA LEU A 89 13.58 -3.46 12.64
C LEU A 89 12.90 -2.21 13.22
N MET A 90 11.72 -2.37 13.82
CA MET A 90 11.00 -1.33 14.55
C MET A 90 11.82 -0.76 15.69
N SER A 91 12.42 -1.63 16.51
CA SER A 91 13.22 -1.21 17.65
C SER A 91 14.49 -0.48 17.23
N ALA A 92 15.05 -0.83 16.07
CA ALA A 92 16.29 -0.23 15.56
C ALA A 92 16.09 1.12 14.82
N LEU A 93 14.94 1.30 14.16
CA LEU A 93 14.66 2.50 13.35
C LEU A 93 13.91 3.59 14.12
N LEU A 94 13.29 3.26 15.24
CA LEU A 94 12.19 4.07 15.80
C LEU A 94 12.50 5.27 16.68
N PRO A 95 13.60 5.44 17.42
CA PRO A 95 13.61 6.58 18.35
C PRO A 95 13.72 7.94 17.67
N GLN A 96 14.49 8.06 16.60
CA GLN A 96 14.69 9.36 15.93
C GLN A 96 13.76 9.56 14.72
N GLU A 97 13.62 8.57 13.87
CA GLU A 97 12.74 8.67 12.69
C GLU A 97 11.27 8.76 13.08
N ALA A 98 10.83 8.02 14.09
CA ALA A 98 9.49 8.10 14.64
C ALA A 98 9.19 9.52 15.19
N LYS A 99 10.14 10.15 15.88
CA LYS A 99 9.97 11.53 16.37
C LYS A 99 9.81 12.53 15.24
N VAL A 100 10.56 12.37 14.15
CA VAL A 100 10.46 13.21 12.97
C VAL A 100 9.11 13.00 12.28
N LEU A 101 8.69 11.74 12.12
CA LEU A 101 7.40 11.40 11.52
C LEU A 101 6.22 11.89 12.37
N ARG A 102 6.28 11.75 13.70
CA ARG A 102 5.28 12.33 14.61
C ARG A 102 5.08 13.82 14.37
N ALA A 103 6.18 14.57 14.43
CA ALA A 103 6.13 16.01 14.22
C ALA A 103 5.61 16.39 12.84
N ARG A 104 6.03 15.64 11.81
CA ARG A 104 5.64 15.89 10.43
C ARG A 104 4.17 15.59 10.15
N PHE A 105 3.61 14.55 10.78
CA PHE A 105 2.24 14.07 10.52
C PHE A 105 1.25 14.41 11.63
N GLY A 106 1.68 15.14 12.66
CA GLY A 106 0.82 15.58 13.77
C GLY A 106 0.22 14.42 14.57
N LEU A 107 0.93 13.29 14.68
CA LEU A 107 0.47 12.09 15.37
C LEU A 107 0.82 12.11 16.85
N ASP A 108 -0.05 11.55 17.66
CA ASP A 108 0.26 11.27 19.06
C ASP A 108 0.94 9.88 19.23
N GLU A 109 1.31 9.57 20.47
CA GLU A 109 2.06 8.35 20.78
C GLU A 109 1.23 7.07 20.61
N ALA A 110 -0.07 7.16 20.90
CA ALA A 110 -0.99 6.04 20.75
C ALA A 110 -1.24 5.68 19.29
N GLU A 111 -1.21 6.67 18.39
CA GLU A 111 -1.42 6.50 16.96
C GLU A 111 -0.21 5.89 16.24
N MET A 112 0.96 5.98 16.86
CA MET A 112 2.21 5.41 16.36
C MET A 112 2.45 3.98 16.84
N THR A 113 1.44 3.32 17.36
CA THR A 113 1.56 1.93 17.77
C THR A 113 1.86 1.06 16.54
N PRO A 114 2.93 0.24 16.59
CA PRO A 114 3.21 -0.73 15.56
C PRO A 114 1.98 -1.58 15.24
N GLY A 115 1.62 -1.66 13.95
CA GLY A 115 0.43 -2.38 13.51
C GLY A 115 -0.86 -1.55 13.51
N SER A 116 -0.85 -0.27 13.92
CA SER A 116 -1.99 0.62 13.70
C SER A 116 -2.12 1.00 12.22
N LEU A 117 -3.36 1.13 11.75
CA LEU A 117 -3.62 1.53 10.35
C LEU A 117 -3.07 2.92 10.05
N GLY A 118 -3.25 3.86 10.97
CA GLY A 118 -2.73 5.23 10.83
C GLY A 118 -1.22 5.24 10.62
N TRP A 119 -0.49 4.47 11.42
CA TRP A 119 0.95 4.32 11.27
C TRP A 119 1.33 3.70 9.90
N GLY A 120 0.62 2.64 9.48
CA GLY A 120 0.83 2.03 8.17
C GLY A 120 0.68 3.02 7.02
N ILE A 121 -0.37 3.85 7.05
CA ILE A 121 -0.60 4.91 6.05
C ILE A 121 0.53 5.94 6.06
N VAL A 122 0.98 6.39 7.23
CA VAL A 122 2.09 7.36 7.36
C VAL A 122 3.37 6.82 6.77
N LEU A 123 3.72 5.57 7.04
CA LEU A 123 4.91 4.93 6.48
C LEU A 123 4.84 4.84 4.95
N VAL A 124 3.68 4.49 4.40
CA VAL A 124 3.46 4.47 2.94
C VAL A 124 3.62 5.87 2.35
N CYS A 125 2.98 6.90 2.92
CA CYS A 125 3.12 8.28 2.47
C CYS A 125 4.58 8.76 2.53
N HIS A 126 5.28 8.45 3.63
CA HIS A 126 6.69 8.78 3.79
C HIS A 126 7.56 8.11 2.72
N CYS A 127 7.37 6.82 2.51
CA CYS A 127 8.12 6.05 1.50
C CYS A 127 7.87 6.60 0.09
N LEU A 128 6.61 6.83 -0.28
CA LEU A 128 6.25 7.43 -1.57
C LEU A 128 6.89 8.81 -1.75
N THR A 129 6.92 9.65 -0.71
CA THR A 129 7.51 11.00 -0.80
C THR A 129 9.03 10.96 -0.92
N VAL A 130 9.70 10.20 -0.05
CA VAL A 130 11.16 10.29 0.11
C VAL A 130 11.89 9.45 -0.93
N ARG A 131 11.38 8.26 -1.24
CA ARG A 131 12.08 7.33 -2.14
C ARG A 131 11.54 7.37 -3.56
N HIS A 132 10.25 7.57 -3.73
CA HIS A 132 9.56 7.41 -5.00
C HIS A 132 8.92 8.71 -5.50
N GLY A 133 9.17 9.86 -4.84
CA GLY A 133 8.49 11.12 -5.12
C GLY A 133 8.59 11.59 -6.57
N ARG A 134 9.75 11.40 -7.21
CA ARG A 134 9.94 11.74 -8.64
C ARG A 134 9.07 10.87 -9.55
N PHE A 135 9.01 9.58 -9.26
CA PHE A 135 8.19 8.65 -10.04
C PHE A 135 6.70 8.93 -9.85
N VAL A 136 6.27 9.15 -8.61
CA VAL A 136 4.87 9.51 -8.29
C VAL A 136 4.45 10.81 -8.99
N ALA A 137 5.30 11.83 -8.95
CA ALA A 137 5.03 13.09 -9.65
C ALA A 137 4.86 12.86 -11.16
N ARG A 138 5.78 12.13 -11.80
CA ARG A 138 5.71 11.78 -13.22
C ARG A 138 4.43 11.00 -13.56
N LEU A 139 4.06 10.00 -12.76
CA LEU A 139 2.81 9.25 -12.96
C LEU A 139 1.59 10.19 -13.00
N ARG A 140 1.52 11.12 -12.04
CA ARG A 140 0.41 12.09 -11.95
C ARG A 140 0.37 13.04 -13.14
N GLU A 141 1.51 13.60 -13.50
CA GLU A 141 1.65 14.51 -14.66
C GLU A 141 1.19 13.85 -15.97
N GLN A 142 1.35 12.53 -16.06
CA GLN A 142 0.92 11.72 -17.20
C GLN A 142 -0.51 11.19 -17.09
N GLY A 143 -1.28 11.66 -16.10
CA GLY A 143 -2.68 11.28 -15.93
C GLY A 143 -2.91 10.00 -15.12
N GLY A 144 -1.88 9.50 -14.45
CA GLY A 144 -1.99 8.36 -13.56
C GLY A 144 -2.62 8.71 -12.20
N SER A 145 -3.13 7.69 -11.52
CA SER A 145 -3.72 7.80 -10.17
C SER A 145 -3.16 6.72 -9.25
N LEU A 146 -3.07 7.06 -7.95
CA LEU A 146 -2.64 6.16 -6.89
C LEU A 146 -3.78 6.00 -5.87
N THR A 147 -4.03 4.77 -5.49
CA THR A 147 -4.98 4.44 -4.41
C THR A 147 -4.31 3.48 -3.43
N LEU A 148 -4.34 3.82 -2.16
CA LEU A 148 -3.98 2.92 -1.06
C LEU A 148 -5.27 2.31 -0.52
N LEU A 149 -5.44 1.02 -0.70
CA LEU A 149 -6.57 0.27 -0.18
C LEU A 149 -6.18 -0.41 1.13
N ALA A 150 -6.96 -0.16 2.20
CA ALA A 150 -6.87 -0.85 3.46
C ALA A 150 -8.04 -1.85 3.57
N ALA A 151 -7.76 -3.13 3.43
CA ALA A 151 -8.72 -4.19 3.64
C ALA A 151 -8.72 -4.59 5.12
N ILE A 152 -9.81 -4.30 5.85
CA ILE A 152 -9.94 -4.54 7.29
C ILE A 152 -10.60 -5.89 7.51
N GLN A 153 -10.03 -6.73 8.38
CA GLN A 153 -10.62 -8.01 8.76
C GLN A 153 -12.00 -7.77 9.43
N PRO A 154 -13.03 -8.58 9.13
CA PRO A 154 -14.41 -8.32 9.58
C PRO A 154 -14.58 -8.21 11.10
N GLU A 155 -13.71 -8.89 11.86
CA GLU A 155 -13.75 -8.90 13.33
C GLU A 155 -12.75 -7.92 13.96
N ALA A 156 -11.98 -7.20 13.14
CA ALA A 156 -10.98 -6.27 13.62
C ALA A 156 -11.58 -4.89 13.86
N TRP A 157 -11.31 -4.35 15.03
CA TRP A 157 -11.58 -2.95 15.31
C TRP A 157 -10.33 -2.14 14.99
N VAL A 158 -10.41 -1.27 13.99
CA VAL A 158 -9.28 -0.44 13.55
C VAL A 158 -9.68 1.02 13.66
N GLY A 159 -9.07 1.74 14.60
CA GLY A 159 -9.19 3.18 14.67
C GLY A 159 -8.31 3.86 13.63
N LEU A 160 -8.84 4.86 12.95
CA LEU A 160 -8.08 5.75 12.07
C LEU A 160 -8.46 7.20 12.35
N ARG A 161 -7.45 8.03 12.65
CA ARG A 161 -7.57 9.48 12.65
C ARG A 161 -6.71 10.03 11.52
N ILE A 162 -7.30 10.83 10.65
CA ILE A 162 -6.57 11.55 9.61
C ILE A 162 -6.31 12.96 10.13
N THR A 163 -5.05 13.28 10.35
CA THR A 163 -4.63 14.64 10.74
C THR A 163 -4.60 15.56 9.52
N PRO A 164 -4.66 16.90 9.70
CA PRO A 164 -4.50 17.84 8.59
C PRO A 164 -3.20 17.65 7.82
N GLU A 165 -2.13 17.26 8.52
CA GLU A 165 -0.81 16.99 7.95
C GLU A 165 -0.82 15.74 7.06
N MET A 166 -1.48 14.66 7.51
CA MET A 166 -1.70 13.45 6.69
C MET A 166 -2.52 13.80 5.44
N GLY A 167 -3.59 14.58 5.60
CA GLY A 167 -4.41 15.03 4.49
C GLY A 167 -3.63 15.81 3.45
N ARG A 168 -2.75 16.72 3.87
CA ARG A 168 -1.86 17.46 2.96
C ARG A 168 -0.90 16.53 2.23
N GLN A 169 -0.23 15.63 2.95
CA GLN A 169 0.71 14.67 2.33
C GLN A 169 0.01 13.77 1.30
N MET A 170 -1.18 13.27 1.60
CA MET A 170 -1.97 12.48 0.65
C MET A 170 -2.35 13.33 -0.57
N HIS A 171 -2.76 14.58 -0.37
CA HIS A 171 -3.07 15.51 -1.45
C HIS A 171 -1.84 15.78 -2.34
N ASP A 172 -0.69 16.07 -1.74
CA ASP A 172 0.56 16.36 -2.46
C ASP A 172 1.03 15.16 -3.29
N LEU A 173 0.80 13.94 -2.78
CA LEU A 173 1.05 12.69 -3.50
C LEU A 173 -0.02 12.36 -4.55
N GLY A 174 -1.19 13.01 -4.52
CA GLY A 174 -2.38 12.58 -5.26
C GLY A 174 -2.85 11.18 -4.86
N LEU A 175 -2.65 10.83 -3.61
CA LEU A 175 -2.98 9.52 -3.06
C LEU A 175 -4.41 9.52 -2.52
N THR A 176 -5.24 8.64 -3.05
CA THR A 176 -6.55 8.31 -2.47
C THR A 176 -6.39 7.17 -1.48
N VAL A 177 -7.00 7.28 -0.29
CA VAL A 177 -7.07 6.17 0.67
C VAL A 177 -8.49 5.63 0.69
N LYS A 178 -8.63 4.33 0.45
CA LYS A 178 -9.89 3.60 0.56
C LYS A 178 -9.82 2.61 1.71
N ILE A 179 -10.90 2.46 2.45
CA ILE A 179 -11.02 1.50 3.55
C ILE A 179 -12.21 0.61 3.26
N GLU A 180 -11.98 -0.69 3.19
CA GLU A 180 -13.00 -1.68 2.83
C GLU A 180 -12.90 -2.90 3.76
N PRO A 181 -14.01 -3.63 4.00
CA PRO A 181 -13.93 -4.89 4.71
C PRO A 181 -13.16 -5.93 3.88
N ALA A 182 -12.30 -6.71 4.53
CA ALA A 182 -11.58 -7.80 3.88
C ALA A 182 -12.58 -8.87 3.38
N GLY A 183 -12.41 -9.31 2.14
CA GLY A 183 -13.34 -10.27 1.51
C GLY A 183 -14.54 -9.62 0.81
N GLY A 184 -14.70 -8.31 0.88
CA GLY A 184 -15.59 -7.56 -0.02
C GLY A 184 -15.02 -7.70 -1.44
N ARG A 185 -15.66 -8.53 -2.27
CA ARG A 185 -15.37 -8.52 -3.70
C ARG A 185 -15.73 -7.13 -4.20
N GLU A 186 -14.75 -6.37 -4.70
CA GLU A 186 -15.10 -5.31 -5.64
C GLU A 186 -15.99 -5.95 -6.71
N SER A 187 -17.27 -5.69 -6.66
CA SER A 187 -18.11 -5.93 -7.80
C SER A 187 -17.64 -4.92 -8.86
N ASN A 188 -16.76 -5.36 -9.75
CA ASN A 188 -16.39 -4.65 -10.98
C ASN A 188 -17.62 -4.49 -11.90
N SER A 189 -18.75 -4.01 -11.33
CA SER A 189 -19.99 -3.76 -12.06
C SER A 189 -19.99 -2.40 -12.76
N ASP A 190 -18.97 -1.56 -12.56
CA ASP A 190 -18.93 -0.22 -13.15
C ASP A 190 -18.05 -0.11 -14.41
N LEU A 191 -17.73 -1.25 -15.05
CA LEU A 191 -17.05 -1.27 -16.35
C LEU A 191 -18.00 -1.81 -17.44
N ASN A 192 -19.14 -1.17 -17.61
CA ASN A 192 -19.92 -1.27 -18.86
C ASN A 192 -19.57 -0.12 -19.80
#